data_1fe9aae8d75f2fd97644d4668f760362
#
_entry.id   1fe9aae8d75f2fd97644d4668f760362
#
_cell.length_a   1.000
_cell.length_b   1.000
_cell.length_c   1.000
_cell.angle_alpha   90.00
_cell.angle_beta   90.00
_cell.angle_gamma   90.00
#
_symmetry.space_group_name_H-M   'P 1'
#
loop_
_entity.id
_entity.type
_entity.pdbx_description
1 polymer ?
#
loop_
_entity_poly.entity_id
_entity_poly.type
_entity_poly.pdbx_seq_one_letter_code
_entity_poly.pdbx_strand_id
1 'polypeptide(L)'
;MITEELFIGEMNKLELLVEQKDFTHDLYDIYYEYMKNLNPKFFLDGIKLMLIHEEYMKKLPSIATFLKWYKEVEIAAGYLIK
;
A
#
# COMPACT_ATOMS: atom_id res chain seq x y z
N MET A 1 -8.62 2.58 -11.18
CA MET A 1 -7.18 2.76 -11.35
C MET A 1 -6.65 3.84 -10.41
N ILE A 2 -5.52 3.59 -9.79
CA ILE A 2 -4.95 4.53 -8.83
C ILE A 2 -4.15 5.60 -9.57
N THR A 3 -4.44 6.88 -9.30
CA THR A 3 -3.66 7.96 -9.91
C THR A 3 -2.29 8.07 -9.23
N GLU A 4 -1.34 8.65 -9.94
CA GLU A 4 -0.02 8.88 -9.36
C GLU A 4 -0.10 9.79 -8.14
N GLU A 5 -0.96 10.81 -8.20
CA GLU A 5 -1.12 11.73 -7.08
C GLU A 5 -1.58 11.02 -5.82
N LEU A 6 -2.59 10.17 -5.94
CA LEU A 6 -3.08 9.42 -4.80
C LEU A 6 -2.00 8.49 -4.26
N PHE A 7 -1.32 7.79 -5.16
CA PHE A 7 -0.29 6.85 -4.76
C PHE A 7 0.87 7.55 -4.03
N ILE A 8 1.38 8.61 -4.61
CA ILE A 8 2.50 9.36 -4.01
C ILE A 8 2.08 9.94 -2.66
N GLY A 9 0.86 10.46 -2.56
CA GLY A 9 0.36 10.98 -1.29
C GLY A 9 0.38 9.94 -0.19
N GLU A 10 -0.06 8.72 -0.51
CA GLU A 10 -0.06 7.66 0.50
C GLU A 10 1.35 7.19 0.84
N MET A 11 2.24 7.10 -0.17
CA MET A 11 3.61 6.72 0.10
C MET A 11 4.32 7.75 0.96
N ASN A 12 4.05 9.03 0.75
CA ASN A 12 4.64 10.07 1.57
C ASN A 12 4.20 9.97 3.04
N LYS A 13 2.95 9.58 3.27
CA LYS A 13 2.48 9.35 4.63
C LYS A 13 3.23 8.21 5.28
N LEU A 14 3.46 7.13 4.54
CA LEU A 14 4.20 5.99 5.06
C LEU A 14 5.65 6.36 5.37
N GLU A 15 6.26 7.23 4.56
CA GLU A 15 7.61 7.70 4.83
C GLU A 15 7.74 8.30 6.22
N LEU A 16 6.69 8.98 6.69
CA LEU A 16 6.73 9.61 8.00
C LEU A 16 6.72 8.59 9.13
N LEU A 17 6.27 7.37 8.85
CA LEU A 17 6.08 6.36 9.88
C LEU A 17 7.18 5.30 9.93
N VAL A 18 8.03 5.22 8.91
CA VAL A 18 9.10 4.23 8.89
C VAL A 18 10.41 4.87 9.36
N GLU A 19 11.26 4.06 9.96
CA GLU A 19 12.53 4.55 10.46
C GLU A 19 13.54 4.81 9.36
N GLN A 20 13.68 3.86 8.45
CA GLN A 20 14.66 3.97 7.37
C GLN A 20 14.07 4.77 6.21
N LYS A 21 14.77 5.79 5.79
CA LYS A 21 14.31 6.73 4.77
C LYS A 21 15.12 6.61 3.48
N ASP A 22 15.24 5.39 3.00
CA ASP A 22 16.02 5.12 1.78
C ASP A 22 15.14 5.14 0.53
N PHE A 23 14.23 6.09 0.46
CA PHE A 23 13.26 6.14 -0.64
C PHE A 23 13.81 6.95 -1.80
N THR A 24 13.58 6.44 -3.01
CA THR A 24 13.93 7.14 -4.23
C THR A 24 12.70 7.17 -5.13
N HIS A 25 12.72 8.06 -6.11
CA HIS A 25 11.64 8.10 -7.10
C HIS A 25 11.56 6.79 -7.88
N ASP A 26 12.71 6.18 -8.13
CA ASP A 26 12.74 4.89 -8.84
C ASP A 26 11.99 3.81 -8.07
N LEU A 27 12.14 3.80 -6.76
CA LEU A 27 11.46 2.83 -5.93
C LEU A 27 9.94 3.02 -6.00
N TYR A 28 9.48 4.26 -5.92
CA TYR A 28 8.07 4.57 -6.02
C TYR A 28 7.51 4.19 -7.40
N ASP A 29 8.29 4.42 -8.45
CA ASP A 29 7.87 4.05 -9.80
C ASP A 29 7.64 2.55 -9.91
N ILE A 30 8.55 1.76 -9.35
CA ILE A 30 8.42 0.31 -9.36
C ILE A 30 7.16 -0.12 -8.60
N TYR A 31 6.94 0.42 -7.42
CA TYR A 31 5.76 0.10 -6.63
C TYR A 31 4.48 0.46 -7.38
N TYR A 32 4.47 1.64 -8.00
CA TYR A 32 3.30 2.11 -8.72
C TYR A 32 2.95 1.18 -9.89
N GLU A 33 3.95 0.68 -10.60
CA GLU A 33 3.70 -0.23 -11.70
C GLU A 33 2.91 -1.47 -11.27
N TYR A 34 3.18 -1.95 -10.07
CA TYR A 34 2.48 -3.14 -9.58
C TYR A 34 1.13 -2.84 -8.95
N MET A 35 0.87 -1.59 -8.61
CA MET A 35 -0.33 -1.24 -7.85
C MET A 35 -1.31 -0.34 -8.57
N LYS A 36 -0.93 0.21 -9.71
CA LYS A 36 -1.75 1.22 -10.39
C LYS A 36 -3.12 0.73 -10.82
N ASN A 37 -3.26 -0.56 -11.07
CA ASN A 37 -4.53 -1.13 -11.54
C ASN A 37 -5.43 -1.61 -10.40
N LEU A 38 -5.03 -1.43 -9.17
CA LEU A 38 -5.84 -1.81 -8.03
C LEU A 38 -7.00 -0.84 -7.84
N ASN A 39 -8.02 -1.30 -7.14
CA ASN A 39 -9.16 -0.44 -6.80
C ASN A 39 -8.69 0.59 -5.76
N PRO A 40 -8.86 1.90 -6.03
CA PRO A 40 -8.36 2.93 -5.12
C PRO A 40 -8.92 2.83 -3.70
N LYS A 41 -10.19 2.52 -3.56
CA LYS A 41 -10.79 2.40 -2.23
C LYS A 41 -10.18 1.24 -1.46
N PHE A 42 -10.03 0.10 -2.11
CA PHE A 42 -9.46 -1.08 -1.46
C PHE A 42 -8.00 -0.87 -1.15
N PHE A 43 -7.29 -0.14 -2.01
CA PHE A 43 -5.90 0.21 -1.76
C PHE A 43 -5.77 1.04 -0.48
N LEU A 44 -6.60 2.06 -0.33
CA LEU A 44 -6.58 2.91 0.85
C LEU A 44 -6.95 2.13 2.11
N ASP A 45 -7.97 1.29 2.02
CA ASP A 45 -8.39 0.47 3.16
C ASP A 45 -7.32 -0.54 3.53
N GLY A 46 -6.64 -1.10 2.53
CA GLY A 46 -5.54 -2.02 2.76
C GLY A 46 -4.39 -1.36 3.49
N ILE A 47 -4.06 -0.12 3.13
CA ILE A 47 -3.03 0.62 3.85
C ILE A 47 -3.43 0.84 5.30
N LYS A 48 -4.68 1.18 5.55
CA LYS A 48 -5.17 1.35 6.91
C LYS A 48 -5.03 0.07 7.73
N LEU A 49 -5.39 -1.07 7.15
CA LEU A 49 -5.23 -2.35 7.84
C LEU A 49 -3.76 -2.64 8.10
N MET A 50 -2.91 -2.37 7.13
CA MET A 50 -1.49 -2.57 7.30
C MET A 50 -0.95 -1.75 8.46
N LEU A 51 -1.36 -0.50 8.57
CA LEU A 51 -0.90 0.37 9.65
C LEU A 51 -1.38 -0.09 11.02
N ILE A 52 -2.55 -0.73 11.07
CA ILE A 52 -3.09 -1.25 12.32
C ILE A 52 -2.35 -2.52 12.75
N HIS A 53 -2.06 -3.39 11.82
CA HIS A 53 -1.52 -4.72 12.12
C HIS A 53 0.00 -4.80 12.09
N GLU A 54 0.65 -3.94 11.31
CA GLU A 54 2.12 -3.88 11.27
C GLU A 54 2.56 -2.78 12.21
N GLU A 55 2.60 -3.10 13.50
CA GLU A 55 2.83 -2.10 14.54
C GLU A 55 4.13 -1.33 14.40
N TYR A 56 5.16 -1.98 13.92
CA TYR A 56 6.47 -1.37 13.84
C TYR A 56 7.05 -1.56 12.45
N MET A 57 7.24 -0.46 11.76
CA MET A 57 7.80 -0.49 10.42
C MET A 57 9.18 0.13 10.43
N LYS A 58 10.18 -0.72 10.32
CA LYS A 58 11.56 -0.27 10.28
C LYS A 58 11.88 0.32 8.91
N LYS A 59 11.33 -0.26 7.88
CA LYS A 59 11.52 0.18 6.51
C LYS A 59 10.21 0.06 5.74
N LEU A 60 10.19 0.61 4.54
CA LEU A 60 8.99 0.56 3.70
C LEU A 60 8.57 -0.90 3.48
N PRO A 61 7.29 -1.22 3.70
CA PRO A 61 6.81 -2.58 3.44
C PRO A 61 7.01 -2.97 1.98
N SER A 62 7.22 -4.26 1.75
CA SER A 62 7.39 -4.77 0.40
C SER A 62 6.08 -4.71 -0.38
N ILE A 63 6.18 -4.82 -1.71
CA ILE A 63 5.01 -4.90 -2.56
C ILE A 63 4.10 -6.06 -2.12
N ALA A 64 4.71 -7.20 -1.77
CA ALA A 64 3.95 -8.36 -1.31
C ALA A 64 3.11 -8.06 -0.08
N THR A 65 3.65 -7.24 0.84
CA THR A 65 2.91 -6.87 2.05
C THR A 65 1.71 -5.98 1.70
N PHE A 66 1.89 -5.02 0.81
CA PHE A 66 0.78 -4.19 0.34
C PHE A 66 -0.32 -5.04 -0.28
N LEU A 67 0.06 -5.97 -1.15
CA LEU A 67 -0.90 -6.82 -1.85
C LEU A 67 -1.61 -7.77 -0.90
N LYS A 68 -0.92 -8.22 0.14
CA LYS A 68 -1.53 -9.07 1.17
C LYS A 68 -2.69 -8.35 1.84
N TRP A 69 -2.47 -7.12 2.28
CA TRP A 69 -3.53 -6.38 2.96
C TRP A 69 -4.62 -5.92 2.01
N TYR A 70 -4.26 -5.63 0.77
CA TYR A 70 -5.25 -5.34 -0.25
C TYR A 70 -6.19 -6.53 -0.44
N LYS A 71 -5.63 -7.73 -0.51
CA LYS A 71 -6.42 -8.94 -0.67
C LYS A 71 -7.35 -9.18 0.52
N GLU A 72 -6.87 -8.89 1.73
CA GLU A 72 -7.70 -9.00 2.91
C GLU A 72 -8.93 -8.09 2.82
N VAL A 73 -8.76 -6.90 2.29
CA VAL A 73 -9.89 -5.98 2.09
C VAL A 73 -10.87 -6.55 1.07
N GLU A 74 -10.35 -7.10 -0.03
CA GLU A 74 -11.22 -7.71 -1.04
C GLU A 74 -12.05 -8.84 -0.45
N ILE A 75 -11.43 -9.69 0.36
CA ILE A 75 -12.13 -10.80 0.99
C ILE A 75 -13.19 -10.27 1.94
N ALA A 76 -12.86 -9.28 2.75
CA ALA A 76 -13.79 -8.70 3.69
C ALA A 76 -14.97 -8.03 2.99
N ALA A 77 -14.74 -7.50 1.79
CA ALA A 77 -15.79 -6.88 1.00
C ALA A 77 -16.66 -7.90 0.27
N GLY A 78 -16.31 -9.18 0.36
CA GLY A 78 -17.07 -10.23 -0.29
C GLY A 78 -16.74 -10.44 -1.76
N TYR A 79 -15.71 -9.78 -2.26
CA TYR A 79 -15.37 -9.86 -3.68
C TYR A 79 -14.92 -11.24 -4.11
N LEU A 80 -14.20 -11.94 -3.25
CA LEU A 80 -13.63 -13.24 -3.58
C LEU A 80 -14.38 -14.41 -2.96
N ILE A 81 -15.55 -14.17 -2.46
CA ILE A 81 -16.36 -15.23 -1.89
C ILE A 81 -17.02 -15.99 -3.02
N LYS A 82 -17.05 -17.21 -2.99
CA LYS A 82 -17.61 -18.08 -3.99
C LYS A 82 -16.60 -18.33 -5.06
#